data_58a189a0b76ffb306b4c09fceca187b2
#
_entry.id   58a189a0b76ffb306b4c09fceca187b2
#
_cell.length_a   1.000
_cell.length_b   1.000
_cell.length_c   1.000
_cell.angle_alpha   90.00
_cell.angle_beta   90.00
_cell.angle_gamma   90.00
#
_symmetry.space_group_name_H-M   'P 1'
#
loop_
_entity.id
_entity.type
_entity.pdbx_description
1 polymer ?
#
loop_
_entity_poly.entity_id
_entity_poly.type
_entity_poly.pdbx_seq_one_letter_code
_entity_poly.pdbx_strand_id
1 'polypeptide(L)'
;MNRTERMFEDACSIYAEHGVDVKEALRKLDSATIGIHAWQGDDVVGFENTGHALTGGCQVTGNYPGRARSAEELRQDLDEALAMIPGPNKVVLQGHEVDSMTPGCDRDAFTIENFSGWADWAAARKLGLDLAPAFYSHPKLDHGLSLSHPDAAIRRFWIDHGKARRTGVRSVCNFWAPDGFKDTPADRLAPRRRLMESLDEIFADPVDSALVLDAVESKLFGIGTESCTVGSHDFYLTYAAKHNKAICLDMGHFHPTESVADKLSAILVQQG
;
A
#
# COMPACT_ATOMS: atom_id res chain seq x y z
N MET A 1 -6.62 -34.37 -24.90
CA MET A 1 -6.44 -33.75 -23.56
C MET A 1 -5.00 -34.02 -23.10
N ASN A 2 -4.25 -33.01 -22.89
CA ASN A 2 -2.86 -33.12 -22.39
C ASN A 2 -2.86 -33.39 -20.87
N ARG A 3 -1.68 -33.56 -20.26
CA ARG A 3 -1.57 -33.89 -18.83
C ARG A 3 -2.17 -32.79 -17.93
N THR A 4 -1.90 -31.54 -18.25
CA THR A 4 -2.40 -30.37 -17.48
C THR A 4 -3.92 -30.26 -17.53
N GLU A 5 -4.50 -30.48 -18.70
CA GLU A 5 -5.96 -30.49 -18.86
C GLU A 5 -6.64 -31.60 -18.00
N ARG A 6 -6.07 -32.80 -17.98
CA ARG A 6 -6.59 -33.88 -17.12
C ARG A 6 -6.51 -33.52 -15.62
N MET A 7 -5.36 -33.00 -15.19
CA MET A 7 -5.19 -32.56 -13.79
C MET A 7 -6.16 -31.45 -13.41
N PHE A 8 -6.47 -30.55 -14.33
CA PHE A 8 -7.48 -29.50 -14.11
C PHE A 8 -8.89 -30.08 -13.97
N GLU A 9 -9.29 -31.00 -14.84
CA GLU A 9 -10.63 -31.63 -14.74
C GLU A 9 -10.74 -32.52 -13.48
N ASP A 10 -9.68 -33.22 -13.09
CA ASP A 10 -9.64 -33.95 -11.82
C ASP A 10 -9.80 -33.01 -10.62
N ALA A 11 -9.12 -31.87 -10.62
CA ALA A 11 -9.28 -30.84 -9.59
C ALA A 11 -10.69 -30.28 -9.57
N CYS A 12 -11.29 -29.97 -10.73
CA CYS A 12 -12.69 -29.53 -10.82
C CYS A 12 -13.65 -30.53 -10.18
N SER A 13 -13.43 -31.82 -10.40
CA SER A 13 -14.26 -32.89 -9.82
C SER A 13 -14.15 -32.92 -8.29
N ILE A 14 -12.93 -32.82 -7.74
CA ILE A 14 -12.70 -32.79 -6.28
C ILE A 14 -13.40 -31.56 -5.65
N TYR A 15 -13.23 -30.39 -6.22
CA TYR A 15 -13.88 -29.19 -5.70
C TYR A 15 -15.40 -29.25 -5.79
N ALA A 16 -15.96 -29.88 -6.83
CA ALA A 16 -17.41 -30.08 -6.98
C ALA A 16 -18.01 -30.90 -5.85
N GLU A 17 -17.29 -31.91 -5.31
CA GLU A 17 -17.70 -32.67 -4.13
C GLU A 17 -17.89 -31.79 -2.89
N HIS A 18 -17.23 -30.62 -2.85
CA HIS A 18 -17.36 -29.62 -1.80
C HIS A 18 -18.30 -28.46 -2.18
N GLY A 19 -19.07 -28.59 -3.26
CA GLY A 19 -20.03 -27.60 -3.71
C GLY A 19 -19.42 -26.40 -4.42
N VAL A 20 -18.17 -26.48 -4.89
CA VAL A 20 -17.48 -25.40 -5.60
C VAL A 20 -17.48 -25.66 -7.10
N ASP A 21 -18.08 -24.77 -7.88
CA ASP A 21 -17.92 -24.72 -9.34
C ASP A 21 -16.64 -23.94 -9.68
N VAL A 22 -15.57 -24.66 -9.99
CA VAL A 22 -14.25 -24.06 -10.30
C VAL A 22 -14.31 -23.15 -11.51
N LYS A 23 -15.03 -23.55 -12.58
CA LYS A 23 -15.10 -22.76 -13.81
C LYS A 23 -15.82 -21.44 -13.58
N GLU A 24 -16.90 -21.45 -12.79
CA GLU A 24 -17.60 -20.24 -12.38
C GLU A 24 -16.73 -19.38 -11.44
N ALA A 25 -16.00 -19.97 -10.50
CA ALA A 25 -15.10 -19.25 -9.62
C ALA A 25 -13.99 -18.54 -10.41
N LEU A 26 -13.37 -19.22 -11.39
CA LEU A 26 -12.37 -18.62 -12.27
C LEU A 26 -12.97 -17.49 -13.11
N ARG A 27 -14.17 -17.68 -13.67
CA ARG A 27 -14.85 -16.62 -14.43
C ARG A 27 -15.13 -15.37 -13.58
N LYS A 28 -15.47 -15.54 -12.31
CA LYS A 28 -15.61 -14.42 -11.38
C LYS A 28 -14.26 -13.76 -11.11
N LEU A 29 -13.20 -14.55 -10.92
CA LEU A 29 -11.87 -14.02 -10.72
C LEU A 29 -11.36 -13.22 -11.93
N ASP A 30 -11.64 -13.66 -13.15
CA ASP A 30 -11.27 -12.95 -14.38
C ASP A 30 -11.91 -11.55 -14.48
N SER A 31 -12.96 -11.28 -13.72
CA SER A 31 -13.61 -9.96 -13.64
C SER A 31 -13.05 -9.08 -12.51
N ALA A 32 -12.24 -9.64 -11.62
CA ALA A 32 -11.66 -8.90 -10.52
C ALA A 32 -10.48 -8.03 -11.01
N THR A 33 -10.47 -6.76 -10.61
CA THR A 33 -9.35 -5.87 -10.93
C THR A 33 -8.16 -6.18 -10.02
N ILE A 34 -7.01 -6.51 -10.62
CA ILE A 34 -5.77 -6.78 -9.90
C ILE A 34 -4.93 -5.51 -9.86
N GLY A 35 -4.55 -5.09 -8.64
CA GLY A 35 -3.61 -3.98 -8.43
C GLY A 35 -2.17 -4.48 -8.43
N ILE A 36 -1.34 -3.90 -9.28
CA ILE A 36 0.10 -4.21 -9.36
C ILE A 36 0.85 -3.10 -8.65
N HIS A 37 1.58 -3.45 -7.60
CA HIS A 37 2.39 -2.50 -6.86
C HIS A 37 3.68 -2.18 -7.60
N ALA A 38 3.97 -0.89 -7.79
CA ALA A 38 5.13 -0.41 -8.53
C ALA A 38 6.43 -0.42 -7.68
N TRP A 39 6.32 -0.34 -6.36
CA TRP A 39 7.39 -0.06 -5.39
C TRP A 39 8.62 -0.98 -5.43
N GLN A 40 8.53 -2.16 -6.00
CA GLN A 40 9.70 -3.04 -6.15
C GLN A 40 10.49 -2.76 -7.43
N GLY A 41 9.87 -2.18 -8.45
CA GLY A 41 10.53 -1.91 -9.71
C GLY A 41 11.66 -0.89 -9.60
N ASP A 42 11.56 0.05 -8.68
CA ASP A 42 12.57 1.05 -8.36
C ASP A 42 13.42 0.69 -7.11
N ASP A 43 13.23 -0.51 -6.56
CA ASP A 43 13.85 -0.99 -5.32
C ASP A 43 13.52 -0.10 -4.11
N VAL A 44 12.28 0.42 -4.06
CA VAL A 44 11.74 1.29 -2.99
C VAL A 44 12.47 2.65 -2.83
N VAL A 45 13.23 3.06 -3.83
CA VAL A 45 14.04 4.29 -3.79
C VAL A 45 13.22 5.54 -4.05
N GLY A 46 12.23 5.43 -4.95
CA GLY A 46 11.51 6.60 -5.47
C GLY A 46 12.35 7.44 -6.45
N PHE A 47 11.75 8.53 -6.92
CA PHE A 47 12.39 9.40 -7.92
C PHE A 47 12.57 10.84 -7.43
N GLU A 48 12.51 11.05 -6.13
CA GLU A 48 12.60 12.38 -5.51
C GLU A 48 14.03 12.95 -5.49
N ASN A 49 15.06 12.11 -5.71
CA ASN A 49 16.48 12.50 -5.68
C ASN A 49 16.89 13.24 -4.41
N THR A 50 16.40 12.82 -3.26
CA THR A 50 16.66 13.46 -1.97
C THR A 50 18.13 13.37 -1.55
N GLY A 51 18.91 12.50 -2.19
CA GLY A 51 20.34 12.26 -1.87
C GLY A 51 20.57 11.60 -0.49
N HIS A 52 19.52 11.18 0.18
CA HIS A 52 19.59 10.59 1.51
C HIS A 52 19.57 9.07 1.47
N ALA A 53 20.20 8.45 2.48
CA ALA A 53 20.09 7.02 2.70
C ALA A 53 18.64 6.64 3.02
N LEU A 54 18.20 5.50 2.51
CA LEU A 54 16.87 4.98 2.81
C LEU A 54 16.77 4.62 4.30
N THR A 55 15.67 5.03 4.92
CA THR A 55 15.42 4.84 6.35
C THR A 55 13.99 4.37 6.59
N GLY A 56 13.65 4.04 7.85
CA GLY A 56 12.27 3.80 8.25
C GLY A 56 11.74 2.40 7.97
N GLY A 57 12.60 1.40 7.97
CA GLY A 57 12.19 0.00 7.89
C GLY A 57 11.86 -0.50 6.48
N CYS A 58 11.71 0.38 5.49
CA CYS A 58 11.69 0.05 4.06
C CYS A 58 13.05 0.40 3.49
N GLN A 59 13.96 -0.54 3.50
CA GLN A 59 15.28 -0.36 2.90
C GLN A 59 15.38 -1.16 1.62
N VAL A 60 16.23 -0.69 0.72
CA VAL A 60 16.66 -1.40 -0.45
C VAL A 60 17.05 -2.82 -0.08
N THR A 61 16.42 -3.78 -0.68
CA THR A 61 16.63 -5.19 -0.34
C THR A 61 17.63 -5.85 -1.25
N GLY A 62 17.83 -5.35 -2.46
CA GLY A 62 18.58 -6.05 -3.48
C GLY A 62 19.67 -5.25 -4.15
N ASN A 63 19.54 -3.95 -4.28
CA ASN A 63 20.46 -3.12 -5.07
C ASN A 63 20.80 -3.77 -6.42
N TYR A 64 19.78 -4.36 -7.07
CA TYR A 64 19.98 -5.05 -8.34
C TYR A 64 20.16 -4.02 -9.47
N PRO A 65 21.00 -4.32 -10.47
CA PRO A 65 21.39 -3.35 -11.48
C PRO A 65 20.25 -2.99 -12.45
N GLY A 66 19.18 -3.80 -12.49
CA GLY A 66 18.03 -3.62 -13.39
C GLY A 66 16.91 -2.75 -12.81
N ARG A 67 17.05 -2.19 -11.61
CA ARG A 67 16.00 -1.34 -11.04
C ARG A 67 15.74 -0.10 -11.91
N ALA A 68 14.51 0.34 -11.96
CA ALA A 68 14.13 1.59 -12.61
C ALA A 68 14.78 2.79 -11.88
N ARG A 69 15.26 3.76 -12.65
CA ARG A 69 15.94 4.97 -12.17
C ARG A 69 15.11 6.22 -12.43
N SER A 70 14.00 6.06 -13.13
CA SER A 70 13.05 7.10 -13.44
C SER A 70 11.64 6.51 -13.58
N ALA A 71 10.64 7.37 -13.49
CA ALA A 71 9.25 6.99 -13.72
C ALA A 71 9.04 6.40 -15.14
N GLU A 72 9.79 6.86 -16.13
CA GLU A 72 9.72 6.32 -17.49
C GLU A 72 10.26 4.88 -17.57
N GLU A 73 11.40 4.59 -16.94
CA GLU A 73 11.93 3.22 -16.89
C GLU A 73 10.96 2.29 -16.15
N LEU A 74 10.36 2.77 -15.03
CA LEU A 74 9.39 1.98 -14.28
C LEU A 74 8.11 1.70 -15.09
N ARG A 75 7.63 2.65 -15.88
CA ARG A 75 6.51 2.43 -16.81
C ARG A 75 6.81 1.37 -17.86
N GLN A 76 8.05 1.32 -18.38
CA GLN A 76 8.47 0.29 -19.33
C GLN A 76 8.48 -1.10 -18.69
N ASP A 77 8.99 -1.22 -17.46
CA ASP A 77 8.96 -2.48 -16.70
C ASP A 77 7.52 -2.93 -16.42
N LEU A 78 6.65 -1.98 -16.08
CA LEU A 78 5.23 -2.27 -15.85
C LEU A 78 4.50 -2.66 -17.14
N ASP A 79 4.85 -2.11 -18.30
CA ASP A 79 4.29 -2.51 -19.59
C ASP A 79 4.60 -4.00 -19.87
N GLU A 80 5.82 -4.44 -19.60
CA GLU A 80 6.19 -5.85 -19.77
C GLU A 80 5.46 -6.76 -18.76
N ALA A 81 5.35 -6.34 -17.50
CA ALA A 81 4.63 -7.10 -16.49
C ALA A 81 3.13 -7.22 -16.82
N LEU A 82 2.50 -6.11 -17.20
CA LEU A 82 1.08 -6.05 -17.55
C LEU A 82 0.74 -6.90 -18.76
N ALA A 83 1.66 -7.03 -19.73
CA ALA A 83 1.47 -7.89 -20.90
C ALA A 83 1.35 -9.38 -20.53
N MET A 84 1.85 -9.78 -19.35
CA MET A 84 1.81 -11.16 -18.86
C MET A 84 0.64 -11.44 -17.90
N ILE A 85 -0.05 -10.40 -17.42
CA ILE A 85 -1.12 -10.54 -16.40
C ILE A 85 -2.47 -10.37 -17.07
N PRO A 86 -3.31 -11.42 -17.11
CA PRO A 86 -4.64 -11.34 -17.73
C PRO A 86 -5.64 -10.57 -16.84
N GLY A 87 -6.73 -10.13 -17.47
CA GLY A 87 -7.84 -9.47 -16.77
C GLY A 87 -7.68 -7.96 -16.63
N PRO A 88 -8.62 -7.29 -15.95
CA PRO A 88 -8.54 -5.86 -15.69
C PRO A 88 -7.49 -5.58 -14.62
N ASN A 89 -6.59 -4.64 -14.91
CA ASN A 89 -5.49 -4.29 -14.03
C ASN A 89 -5.52 -2.81 -13.65
N LYS A 90 -4.89 -2.50 -12.53
CA LYS A 90 -4.52 -1.16 -12.10
C LYS A 90 -3.11 -1.17 -11.53
N VAL A 91 -2.49 -0.02 -11.45
CA VAL A 91 -1.16 0.13 -10.85
C VAL A 91 -1.28 0.91 -9.54
N VAL A 92 -0.56 0.46 -8.52
CA VAL A 92 -0.50 1.10 -7.22
C VAL A 92 0.84 1.81 -7.11
N LEU A 93 0.79 3.14 -7.13
CA LEU A 93 1.95 4.01 -6.99
C LEU A 93 2.15 4.41 -5.53
N GLN A 94 3.41 4.55 -5.15
CA GLN A 94 3.78 5.15 -3.88
C GLN A 94 4.03 6.66 -4.03
N GLY A 95 3.81 7.41 -2.97
CA GLY A 95 3.89 8.86 -3.00
C GLY A 95 5.27 9.46 -3.33
N HIS A 96 6.30 8.65 -3.49
CA HIS A 96 7.66 9.06 -3.89
C HIS A 96 8.03 8.69 -5.34
N GLU A 97 7.13 8.00 -6.07
CA GLU A 97 7.31 7.63 -7.47
C GLU A 97 6.82 8.73 -8.41
N VAL A 98 7.28 9.95 -8.17
CA VAL A 98 6.88 11.13 -8.94
C VAL A 98 7.48 11.16 -10.34
N ASP A 99 6.76 11.69 -11.33
CA ASP A 99 7.30 11.94 -12.68
C ASP A 99 8.25 13.14 -12.71
N SER A 100 7.91 14.17 -11.94
CA SER A 100 8.66 15.42 -11.93
C SER A 100 8.68 16.04 -10.55
N MET A 101 9.85 16.58 -10.20
CA MET A 101 10.04 17.36 -8.99
C MET A 101 9.95 18.85 -9.31
N THR A 102 9.08 19.55 -8.59
CA THR A 102 9.12 21.02 -8.56
C THR A 102 10.29 21.45 -7.64
N PRO A 103 11.19 22.31 -8.08
CA PRO A 103 12.30 22.76 -7.23
C PRO A 103 11.81 23.34 -5.89
N GLY A 104 12.35 22.80 -4.79
CA GLY A 104 11.96 23.18 -3.43
C GLY A 104 10.65 22.59 -2.93
N CYS A 105 10.00 21.73 -3.70
CA CYS A 105 8.83 20.97 -3.27
C CYS A 105 9.29 19.69 -2.52
N ASP A 106 8.59 19.36 -1.45
CA ASP A 106 8.79 18.11 -0.69
C ASP A 106 7.46 17.34 -0.65
N ARG A 107 7.45 16.14 -0.10
CA ARG A 107 6.30 15.22 -0.10
C ARG A 107 5.00 15.81 0.42
N ASP A 108 5.05 16.73 1.37
CA ASP A 108 3.90 17.42 1.95
C ASP A 108 3.23 18.42 0.98
N ALA A 109 3.94 18.79 -0.09
CA ALA A 109 3.47 19.76 -1.08
C ALA A 109 3.24 19.15 -2.49
N PHE A 110 3.40 17.85 -2.68
CA PHE A 110 3.12 17.20 -3.95
C PHE A 110 1.63 17.29 -4.32
N THR A 111 1.37 17.52 -5.58
CA THR A 111 0.03 17.56 -6.19
C THR A 111 -0.10 16.48 -7.26
N ILE A 112 -1.29 16.35 -7.83
CA ILE A 112 -1.53 15.44 -8.95
C ILE A 112 -0.65 15.78 -10.18
N GLU A 113 -0.22 17.02 -10.31
CA GLU A 113 0.65 17.46 -11.40
C GLU A 113 2.02 16.74 -11.37
N ASN A 114 2.51 16.40 -10.17
CA ASN A 114 3.74 15.63 -10.01
C ASN A 114 3.62 14.18 -10.53
N PHE A 115 2.40 13.72 -10.83
CA PHE A 115 2.06 12.38 -11.33
C PHE A 115 1.38 12.43 -12.70
N SER A 116 1.45 13.55 -13.42
CA SER A 116 0.73 13.73 -14.70
C SER A 116 1.13 12.70 -15.75
N GLY A 117 2.41 12.38 -15.87
CA GLY A 117 2.89 11.35 -16.79
C GLY A 117 2.37 9.95 -16.46
N TRP A 118 2.16 9.63 -15.18
CA TRP A 118 1.49 8.40 -14.76
C TRP A 118 0.02 8.39 -15.15
N ALA A 119 -0.67 9.51 -14.98
CA ALA A 119 -2.07 9.64 -15.36
C ALA A 119 -2.27 9.46 -16.88
N ASP A 120 -1.44 10.10 -17.68
CA ASP A 120 -1.46 10.00 -19.16
C ASP A 120 -1.13 8.56 -19.61
N TRP A 121 -0.10 7.95 -19.04
CA TRP A 121 0.31 6.58 -19.34
C TRP A 121 -0.80 5.57 -19.02
N ALA A 122 -1.43 5.69 -17.84
CA ALA A 122 -2.51 4.82 -17.42
C ALA A 122 -3.76 5.01 -18.29
N ALA A 123 -4.14 6.25 -18.57
CA ALA A 123 -5.28 6.57 -19.44
C ALA A 123 -5.12 5.97 -20.85
N ALA A 124 -3.94 6.07 -21.44
CA ALA A 124 -3.63 5.47 -22.76
C ALA A 124 -3.80 3.94 -22.78
N ARG A 125 -3.64 3.27 -21.63
CA ARG A 125 -3.74 1.81 -21.45
C ARG A 125 -5.07 1.36 -20.84
N LYS A 126 -5.94 2.30 -20.49
CA LYS A 126 -7.21 2.05 -19.75
C LYS A 126 -6.99 1.36 -18.40
N LEU A 127 -5.89 1.68 -17.74
CA LEU A 127 -5.54 1.20 -16.41
C LEU A 127 -6.15 2.12 -15.34
N GLY A 128 -6.50 1.55 -14.20
CA GLY A 128 -6.71 2.31 -12.97
C GLY A 128 -5.37 2.68 -12.31
N LEU A 129 -5.39 3.74 -11.53
CA LEU A 129 -4.28 4.12 -10.65
C LEU A 129 -4.76 4.19 -9.22
N ASP A 130 -4.02 3.56 -8.31
CA ASP A 130 -4.09 3.80 -6.88
C ASP A 130 -2.87 4.62 -6.47
N LEU A 131 -3.00 5.47 -5.48
CA LEU A 131 -1.92 6.31 -4.99
C LEU A 131 -1.86 6.24 -3.47
N ALA A 132 -0.87 5.53 -2.96
CA ALA A 132 -0.63 5.38 -1.53
C ALA A 132 0.42 6.39 -1.03
N PRO A 133 0.23 7.01 0.15
CA PRO A 133 1.26 7.83 0.76
C PRO A 133 2.46 6.96 1.16
N ALA A 134 3.66 7.52 1.01
CA ALA A 134 4.91 6.85 1.38
C ALA A 134 5.45 7.42 2.69
N PHE A 135 5.14 6.77 3.81
CA PHE A 135 5.59 7.15 5.16
C PHE A 135 6.95 6.53 5.52
N TYR A 136 7.84 6.38 4.56
CA TYR A 136 9.15 5.75 4.69
C TYR A 136 10.18 6.37 3.74
N SER A 137 11.45 6.04 3.91
CA SER A 137 12.56 6.45 3.03
C SER A 137 12.63 7.97 2.84
N HIS A 138 12.64 8.73 3.95
CA HIS A 138 12.70 10.18 3.93
C HIS A 138 13.49 10.72 5.13
N PRO A 139 14.23 11.86 4.99
CA PRO A 139 15.01 12.45 6.09
C PRO A 139 14.22 12.77 7.35
N LYS A 140 12.94 13.15 7.19
CA LYS A 140 12.04 13.46 8.32
C LYS A 140 11.47 12.22 9.03
N LEU A 141 11.95 11.03 8.68
CA LEU A 141 11.60 9.80 9.40
C LEU A 141 12.58 9.58 10.54
N ASP A 142 12.67 10.53 11.44
CA ASP A 142 13.56 10.46 12.58
C ASP A 142 13.13 9.38 13.56
N HIS A 143 14.07 8.60 14.05
CA HIS A 143 13.84 7.48 14.97
C HIS A 143 12.81 6.44 14.51
N GLY A 144 12.54 6.34 13.20
CA GLY A 144 11.60 5.39 12.63
C GLY A 144 10.12 5.74 12.89
N LEU A 145 9.81 7.02 13.13
CA LEU A 145 8.46 7.49 13.41
C LEU A 145 8.04 8.58 12.42
N SER A 146 6.83 8.46 11.89
CA SER A 146 6.19 9.43 11.00
C SER A 146 4.96 10.05 11.67
N LEU A 147 3.79 9.47 11.45
CA LEU A 147 2.51 9.92 12.00
C LEU A 147 2.41 9.83 13.54
N SER A 148 3.24 9.01 14.16
CA SER A 148 3.32 8.88 15.61
C SER A 148 4.48 9.63 16.25
N HIS A 149 5.23 10.42 15.49
CA HIS A 149 6.41 11.15 15.97
C HIS A 149 6.05 12.10 17.14
N PRO A 150 6.90 12.23 18.20
CA PRO A 150 6.62 13.14 19.31
C PRO A 150 6.64 14.62 18.91
N ASP A 151 7.48 15.01 17.93
CA ASP A 151 7.51 16.37 17.40
C ASP A 151 6.29 16.64 16.50
N ALA A 152 5.52 17.66 16.85
CA ALA A 152 4.32 18.05 16.12
C ALA A 152 4.62 18.59 14.70
N ALA A 153 5.78 19.21 14.48
CA ALA A 153 6.15 19.73 13.16
C ALA A 153 6.45 18.58 12.18
N ILE A 154 7.10 17.52 12.67
CA ILE A 154 7.34 16.30 11.87
C ILE A 154 6.00 15.60 11.58
N ARG A 155 5.13 15.45 12.57
CA ARG A 155 3.79 14.90 12.31
C ARG A 155 3.01 15.73 11.31
N ARG A 156 3.07 17.07 11.38
CA ARG A 156 2.41 17.97 10.43
C ARG A 156 2.82 17.67 9.00
N PHE A 157 4.12 17.56 8.73
CA PHE A 157 4.63 17.20 7.41
C PHE A 157 4.01 15.90 6.89
N TRP A 158 3.98 14.87 7.73
CA TRP A 158 3.42 13.57 7.34
C TRP A 158 1.89 13.58 7.19
N ILE A 159 1.19 14.37 8.00
CA ILE A 159 -0.26 14.57 7.86
C ILE A 159 -0.57 15.25 6.53
N ASP A 160 0.16 16.31 6.19
CA ASP A 160 -0.04 17.05 4.95
C ASP A 160 0.30 16.16 3.73
N HIS A 161 1.36 15.35 3.82
CA HIS A 161 1.64 14.32 2.83
C HIS A 161 0.49 13.31 2.66
N GLY A 162 -0.08 12.82 3.77
CA GLY A 162 -1.23 11.91 3.73
C GLY A 162 -2.45 12.54 3.08
N LYS A 163 -2.76 13.81 3.41
CA LYS A 163 -3.87 14.57 2.82
C LYS A 163 -3.69 14.77 1.31
N ALA A 164 -2.49 15.12 0.88
CA ALA A 164 -2.18 15.36 -0.53
C ALA A 164 -2.39 14.12 -1.43
N ARG A 165 -2.38 12.91 -0.88
CA ARG A 165 -2.57 11.66 -1.62
C ARG A 165 -4.03 11.24 -1.77
N ARG A 166 -4.95 11.86 -1.06
CA ARG A 166 -6.39 11.62 -1.18
C ARG A 166 -6.96 12.44 -2.34
N THR A 167 -6.53 12.13 -3.54
CA THR A 167 -6.94 12.83 -4.76
C THR A 167 -8.37 12.45 -5.15
N GLY A 168 -9.07 13.31 -5.88
CA GLY A 168 -10.42 13.05 -6.38
C GLY A 168 -10.52 12.07 -7.56
N VAL A 169 -9.51 11.24 -7.78
CA VAL A 169 -9.50 10.18 -8.80
C VAL A 169 -9.97 8.88 -8.18
N ARG A 170 -10.71 8.06 -8.94
CA ARG A 170 -11.18 6.75 -8.47
C ARG A 170 -10.01 5.85 -8.14
N SER A 171 -9.76 5.65 -6.86
CA SER A 171 -8.57 4.96 -6.36
C SER A 171 -8.81 4.36 -4.98
N VAL A 172 -7.97 3.39 -4.61
CA VAL A 172 -7.74 3.03 -3.21
C VAL A 172 -6.55 3.85 -2.71
N CYS A 173 -6.73 4.56 -1.61
CA CYS A 173 -5.64 5.24 -0.92
C CYS A 173 -5.30 4.44 0.34
N ASN A 174 -4.22 3.67 0.29
CA ASN A 174 -3.82 2.77 1.36
C ASN A 174 -2.78 3.43 2.27
N PHE A 175 -3.11 3.57 3.55
CA PHE A 175 -2.28 4.19 4.57
C PHE A 175 -1.51 3.13 5.36
N TRP A 176 -0.25 2.97 5.01
CA TRP A 176 0.69 2.14 5.70
C TRP A 176 1.80 2.99 6.31
N ALA A 177 1.81 3.14 7.64
CA ALA A 177 2.86 3.83 8.37
C ALA A 177 3.70 2.81 9.15
N PRO A 178 4.98 2.60 8.75
CA PRO A 178 5.85 1.61 9.38
C PRO A 178 6.42 2.07 10.73
N ASP A 179 5.72 2.92 11.44
CA ASP A 179 6.13 3.47 12.72
C ASP A 179 6.35 2.38 13.77
N GLY A 180 7.51 2.37 14.38
CA GLY A 180 7.85 1.37 15.37
C GLY A 180 9.13 1.69 16.16
N PHE A 181 9.45 0.82 17.11
CA PHE A 181 10.61 0.94 17.98
C PHE A 181 11.44 -0.34 17.95
N LYS A 182 12.76 -0.22 17.89
CA LYS A 182 13.68 -1.37 17.98
C LYS A 182 13.57 -2.09 19.31
N ASP A 183 13.33 -1.33 20.39
CA ASP A 183 13.07 -1.85 21.74
C ASP A 183 11.65 -1.49 22.19
N THR A 184 11.09 -2.29 23.09
CA THR A 184 9.77 -2.00 23.63
C THR A 184 9.80 -0.73 24.47
N PRO A 185 9.10 0.36 24.09
CA PRO A 185 9.09 1.60 24.85
C PRO A 185 8.32 1.45 26.16
N ALA A 186 8.69 2.23 27.17
CA ALA A 186 7.97 2.27 28.45
C ALA A 186 6.51 2.77 28.26
N ASP A 187 6.33 3.80 27.45
CA ASP A 187 5.01 4.31 27.09
C ASP A 187 4.63 3.83 25.66
N ARG A 188 3.76 2.84 25.57
CA ARG A 188 3.21 2.33 24.31
C ARG A 188 1.91 3.03 23.92
N LEU A 189 1.29 3.78 24.81
CA LEU A 189 0.00 4.42 24.57
C LEU A 189 0.16 5.76 23.85
N ALA A 190 1.14 6.58 24.22
CA ALA A 190 1.34 7.89 23.63
C ALA A 190 1.60 7.85 22.10
N PRO A 191 2.49 7.00 21.54
CA PRO A 191 2.66 6.92 20.10
C PRO A 191 1.39 6.46 19.37
N ARG A 192 0.61 5.53 19.93
CA ARG A 192 -0.66 5.10 19.35
C ARG A 192 -1.72 6.21 19.35
N ARG A 193 -1.77 7.02 20.42
CA ARG A 193 -2.65 8.21 20.45
C ARG A 193 -2.26 9.20 19.36
N ARG A 194 -0.97 9.50 19.20
CA ARG A 194 -0.50 10.40 18.15
C ARG A 194 -0.79 9.86 16.75
N LEU A 195 -0.61 8.56 16.52
CA LEU A 195 -0.99 7.92 15.26
C LEU A 195 -2.49 8.09 14.99
N MET A 196 -3.34 7.80 15.99
CA MET A 196 -4.78 7.96 15.86
C MET A 196 -5.16 9.41 15.54
N GLU A 197 -4.64 10.38 16.30
CA GLU A 197 -4.89 11.81 16.08
C GLU A 197 -4.44 12.27 14.69
N SER A 198 -3.30 11.77 14.20
CA SER A 198 -2.81 12.08 12.87
C SER A 198 -3.70 11.49 11.76
N LEU A 199 -4.16 10.27 11.92
CA LEU A 199 -5.10 9.64 11.00
C LEU A 199 -6.47 10.35 11.03
N ASP A 200 -6.97 10.70 12.21
CA ASP A 200 -8.21 11.46 12.36
C ASP A 200 -8.13 12.79 11.62
N GLU A 201 -6.99 13.47 11.70
CA GLU A 201 -6.79 14.72 10.97
C GLU A 201 -6.67 14.51 9.46
N ILE A 202 -5.98 13.47 8.99
CA ILE A 202 -5.89 13.14 7.56
C ILE A 202 -7.29 12.85 6.99
N PHE A 203 -8.09 12.10 7.72
CA PHE A 203 -9.42 11.68 7.27
C PHE A 203 -10.54 12.66 7.59
N ALA A 204 -10.26 13.76 8.28
CA ALA A 204 -11.24 14.82 8.55
C ALA A 204 -11.69 15.54 7.27
N ASP A 205 -10.80 15.66 6.29
CA ASP A 205 -11.14 16.28 5.01
C ASP A 205 -12.03 15.30 4.21
N PRO A 206 -13.27 15.68 3.88
CA PRO A 206 -14.17 14.79 3.17
C PRO A 206 -13.67 14.55 1.75
N VAL A 207 -13.67 13.30 1.33
CA VAL A 207 -13.51 12.90 -0.06
C VAL A 207 -14.77 12.14 -0.49
N ASP A 208 -15.07 12.18 -1.77
CA ASP A 208 -16.16 11.39 -2.32
C ASP A 208 -15.80 9.90 -2.22
N SER A 209 -16.50 9.17 -1.36
CA SER A 209 -16.28 7.73 -1.16
C SER A 209 -16.59 6.87 -2.39
N ALA A 210 -17.30 7.42 -3.38
CA ALA A 210 -17.48 6.78 -4.68
C ALA A 210 -16.20 6.85 -5.55
N LEU A 211 -15.31 7.80 -5.24
CA LEU A 211 -14.04 7.99 -5.94
C LEU A 211 -12.87 7.43 -5.15
N VAL A 212 -12.76 7.75 -3.86
CA VAL A 212 -11.60 7.34 -3.04
C VAL A 212 -12.05 6.42 -1.92
N LEU A 213 -11.50 5.22 -1.92
CA LEU A 213 -11.61 4.29 -0.81
C LEU A 213 -10.37 4.42 0.07
N ASP A 214 -10.54 5.01 1.24
CA ASP A 214 -9.48 5.05 2.25
C ASP A 214 -9.31 3.67 2.89
N ALA A 215 -8.11 3.14 2.84
CA ALA A 215 -7.74 1.90 3.51
C ALA A 215 -6.59 2.15 4.50
N VAL A 216 -6.56 1.38 5.56
CA VAL A 216 -5.45 1.39 6.52
C VAL A 216 -4.83 0.01 6.59
N GLU A 217 -3.51 -0.04 6.75
CA GLU A 217 -2.74 -1.27 6.71
C GLU A 217 -1.88 -1.41 7.96
N SER A 218 -1.93 -2.59 8.54
CA SER A 218 -1.15 -2.94 9.71
C SER A 218 0.25 -3.45 9.35
N LYS A 219 1.13 -3.37 10.35
CA LYS A 219 2.45 -3.99 10.35
C LYS A 219 2.58 -4.84 11.61
N LEU A 220 3.07 -6.07 11.51
CA LEU A 220 3.19 -6.95 12.67
C LEU A 220 4.51 -6.71 13.42
N PHE A 221 5.62 -6.82 12.70
CA PHE A 221 6.96 -6.50 13.16
C PHE A 221 7.71 -5.80 12.03
N GLY A 222 8.76 -5.09 12.37
CA GLY A 222 9.42 -4.26 11.40
C GLY A 222 10.06 -5.01 10.25
N ILE A 223 10.03 -4.41 9.08
CA ILE A 223 10.94 -4.77 7.99
C ILE A 223 12.39 -4.51 8.41
N GLY A 224 12.61 -3.81 9.50
CA GLY A 224 13.91 -3.48 10.05
C GLY A 224 14.07 -3.82 11.54
N THR A 225 13.50 -4.92 12.03
CA THR A 225 13.72 -5.39 13.41
C THR A 225 13.03 -4.59 14.53
N GLU A 226 11.90 -3.91 14.25
CA GLU A 226 11.15 -3.25 15.32
C GLU A 226 10.51 -4.29 16.25
N SER A 227 10.79 -4.18 17.54
CA SER A 227 10.19 -5.04 18.57
C SER A 227 8.78 -4.58 18.94
N CYS A 228 8.44 -3.34 18.69
CA CYS A 228 7.13 -2.76 18.98
C CYS A 228 6.65 -1.94 17.78
N THR A 229 5.59 -2.41 17.15
CA THR A 229 4.90 -1.70 16.07
C THR A 229 3.82 -0.80 16.65
N VAL A 230 3.78 0.48 16.26
CA VAL A 230 2.74 1.41 16.70
C VAL A 230 1.40 1.05 16.08
N GLY A 231 1.39 0.90 14.75
CA GLY A 231 0.23 0.49 13.95
C GLY A 231 0.09 -1.03 13.84
N SER A 232 -0.23 -1.72 14.95
CA SER A 232 -0.49 -3.16 14.95
C SER A 232 -1.82 -3.50 14.26
N HIS A 233 -2.02 -4.81 13.95
CA HIS A 233 -3.28 -5.26 13.37
C HIS A 233 -4.49 -4.90 14.22
N ASP A 234 -4.40 -5.11 15.54
CA ASP A 234 -5.49 -4.78 16.48
C ASP A 234 -5.83 -3.28 16.47
N PHE A 235 -4.81 -2.42 16.36
CA PHE A 235 -5.00 -0.98 16.26
C PHE A 235 -5.76 -0.62 14.97
N TYR A 236 -5.27 -1.05 13.81
CA TYR A 236 -5.86 -0.66 12.54
C TYR A 236 -7.21 -1.34 12.27
N LEU A 237 -7.41 -2.60 12.69
CA LEU A 237 -8.73 -3.25 12.54
C LEU A 237 -9.78 -2.51 13.37
N THR A 238 -9.45 -2.16 14.63
CA THR A 238 -10.36 -1.40 15.49
C THR A 238 -10.61 0.01 14.96
N TYR A 239 -9.55 0.68 14.45
CA TYR A 239 -9.65 1.99 13.83
C TYR A 239 -10.55 1.96 12.60
N ALA A 240 -10.31 1.02 11.68
CA ALA A 240 -11.09 0.86 10.45
C ALA A 240 -12.58 0.64 10.75
N ALA A 241 -12.90 -0.27 11.66
CA ALA A 241 -14.27 -0.55 12.06
C ALA A 241 -14.97 0.69 12.66
N LYS A 242 -14.26 1.44 13.53
CA LYS A 242 -14.80 2.64 14.17
C LYS A 242 -15.02 3.80 13.21
N HIS A 243 -14.15 3.96 12.22
CA HIS A 243 -14.13 5.12 11.31
C HIS A 243 -14.65 4.79 9.90
N ASN A 244 -15.25 3.61 9.71
CA ASN A 244 -15.76 3.15 8.42
C ASN A 244 -14.71 3.25 7.29
N LYS A 245 -13.54 2.69 7.56
CA LYS A 245 -12.42 2.59 6.60
C LYS A 245 -12.23 1.15 6.17
N ALA A 246 -11.67 0.96 4.98
CA ALA A 246 -11.24 -0.37 4.58
C ALA A 246 -9.99 -0.80 5.36
N ILE A 247 -9.81 -2.10 5.52
CA ILE A 247 -8.58 -2.70 6.06
C ILE A 247 -7.83 -3.40 4.93
N CYS A 248 -6.57 -3.07 4.76
CA CYS A 248 -5.66 -3.80 3.90
C CYS A 248 -4.99 -4.92 4.70
N LEU A 249 -5.04 -6.13 4.19
CA LEU A 249 -4.42 -7.30 4.76
C LEU A 249 -3.22 -7.70 3.91
N ASP A 250 -2.05 -7.18 4.23
CA ASP A 250 -0.81 -7.63 3.61
C ASP A 250 -0.38 -8.97 4.21
N MET A 251 -0.31 -10.00 3.38
CA MET A 251 0.08 -11.35 3.83
C MET A 251 1.50 -11.41 4.38
N GLY A 252 2.39 -10.51 3.94
CA GLY A 252 3.76 -10.39 4.46
C GLY A 252 3.86 -9.70 5.83
N HIS A 253 2.78 -9.07 6.31
CA HIS A 253 2.74 -8.35 7.58
C HIS A 253 2.21 -9.16 8.76
N PHE A 254 2.02 -10.47 8.59
CA PHE A 254 1.59 -11.39 9.63
C PHE A 254 2.65 -12.44 9.90
N HIS A 255 2.58 -13.06 11.08
CA HIS A 255 3.51 -14.12 11.41
C HIS A 255 3.39 -15.27 10.39
N PRO A 256 4.50 -15.90 9.95
CA PRO A 256 4.46 -16.96 8.93
C PRO A 256 3.58 -18.16 9.25
N THR A 257 3.22 -18.34 10.53
CA THR A 257 2.30 -19.41 10.97
C THR A 257 0.82 -18.99 10.97
N GLU A 258 0.51 -17.71 10.66
CA GLU A 258 -0.86 -17.25 10.56
C GLU A 258 -1.38 -17.40 9.12
N SER A 259 -2.61 -17.92 8.99
CA SER A 259 -3.34 -17.85 7.72
C SER A 259 -4.08 -16.52 7.62
N VAL A 260 -3.67 -15.66 6.70
CA VAL A 260 -4.37 -14.39 6.46
C VAL A 260 -5.76 -14.62 5.88
N ALA A 261 -5.97 -15.73 5.16
CA ALA A 261 -7.29 -16.12 4.63
C ALA A 261 -8.33 -16.29 5.75
N ASP A 262 -7.94 -16.77 6.94
CA ASP A 262 -8.86 -16.93 8.07
C ASP A 262 -9.38 -15.58 8.60
N LYS A 263 -8.61 -14.50 8.43
CA LYS A 263 -9.01 -13.15 8.83
C LYS A 263 -10.17 -12.61 7.98
N LEU A 264 -10.26 -13.04 6.72
CA LEU A 264 -11.33 -12.61 5.81
C LEU A 264 -12.71 -13.00 6.35
N SER A 265 -12.87 -14.26 6.81
CA SER A 265 -14.15 -14.73 7.35
C SER A 265 -14.54 -13.98 8.62
N ALA A 266 -13.57 -13.68 9.50
CA ALA A 266 -13.79 -12.92 10.73
C ALA A 266 -14.20 -11.46 10.48
N ILE A 267 -13.62 -10.84 9.42
CA ILE A 267 -13.95 -9.46 9.05
C ILE A 267 -15.30 -9.39 8.35
N LEU A 268 -15.55 -10.29 7.40
CA LEU A 268 -16.79 -10.28 6.62
C LEU A 268 -18.04 -10.51 7.49
N VAL A 269 -17.97 -11.33 8.52
CA VAL A 269 -19.10 -11.54 9.44
C VAL A 269 -19.48 -10.29 10.22
N GLN A 270 -18.58 -9.32 10.36
CA GLN A 270 -18.84 -8.05 11.07
C GLN A 270 -19.37 -6.95 10.14
N GLN A 271 -19.29 -7.15 8.83
CA GLN A 271 -19.73 -6.17 7.82
C GLN A 271 -21.14 -6.51 7.25
N GLY A 272 -21.69 -7.66 7.57
CA GLY A 272 -23.04 -8.09 7.22
C GLY A 272 -24.03 -7.70 8.29
#